data_28d3bdadc2dc134e0a4bfc1ff8415a7f
#
_entry.id   28d3bdadc2dc134e0a4bfc1ff8415a7f
#
_cell.length_a   1.000
_cell.length_b   1.000
_cell.length_c   1.000
_cell.angle_alpha   90.00
_cell.angle_beta   90.00
_cell.angle_gamma   90.00
#
_symmetry.space_group_name_H-M   'P 1'
#
loop_
_entity.id
_entity.type
_entity.pdbx_description
1 polymer ?
#
loop_
_entity_poly.entity_id
_entity_poly.type
_entity_poly.pdbx_seq_one_letter_code
_entity_poly.pdbx_strand_id
1 'polypeptide(L)'
;MNRQLQIDHFVAQAHQLAVQRLRENPQRMGKAKAQLARWRALSGSTQSDTYWAEWDDLLAGSVDALAIVVCANTDHATVLRSVSPMTVLIPQAERAQLLDQAPRRFA
;
A
#
# COMPACT_ATOMS: atom_id res chain seq x y z
N MET A 1 10.79 -22.23 5.29
CA MET A 1 9.68 -21.27 5.32
C MET A 1 10.00 -20.07 4.43
N ASN A 2 9.05 -19.60 3.70
CA ASN A 2 9.30 -18.54 2.74
C ASN A 2 9.14 -17.17 3.41
N ARG A 3 10.26 -16.48 3.58
CA ARG A 3 10.28 -15.13 4.14
C ARG A 3 9.47 -14.14 3.31
N GLN A 4 9.45 -14.33 1.98
CA GLN A 4 8.69 -13.47 1.09
C GLN A 4 7.19 -13.57 1.34
N LEU A 5 6.69 -14.76 1.68
CA LEU A 5 5.28 -14.93 2.04
C LEU A 5 4.92 -14.13 3.30
N GLN A 6 5.83 -14.07 4.28
CA GLN A 6 5.59 -13.27 5.48
C GLN A 6 5.51 -11.78 5.16
N ILE A 7 6.43 -11.31 4.31
CA ILE A 7 6.46 -9.92 3.87
C ILE A 7 5.19 -9.59 3.10
N ASP A 8 4.80 -10.43 2.16
CA ASP A 8 3.60 -10.20 1.34
C ASP A 8 2.34 -10.17 2.20
N HIS A 9 2.27 -11.08 3.17
CA HIS A 9 1.13 -11.12 4.09
C HIS A 9 1.04 -9.83 4.92
N PHE A 10 2.16 -9.38 5.47
CA PHE A 10 2.23 -8.14 6.24
C PHE A 10 1.81 -6.94 5.37
N VAL A 11 2.36 -6.85 4.16
CA VAL A 11 2.06 -5.75 3.25
C VAL A 11 0.58 -5.73 2.87
N ALA A 12 0.00 -6.92 2.61
CA ALA A 12 -1.43 -7.01 2.29
C ALA A 12 -2.29 -6.53 3.46
N GLN A 13 -1.97 -6.94 4.69
CA GLN A 13 -2.70 -6.49 5.87
C GLN A 13 -2.54 -4.99 6.09
N ALA A 14 -1.34 -4.46 5.87
CA ALA A 14 -1.09 -3.03 6.00
C ALA A 14 -1.96 -2.23 5.04
N HIS A 15 -2.17 -2.74 3.82
CA HIS A 15 -3.02 -2.06 2.85
C HIS A 15 -4.50 -2.14 3.22
N GLN A 16 -4.95 -3.26 3.80
CA GLN A 16 -6.32 -3.35 4.30
C GLN A 16 -6.55 -2.33 5.41
N LEU A 17 -5.58 -2.17 6.30
CA LEU A 17 -5.67 -1.17 7.36
C LEU A 17 -5.65 0.25 6.78
N ALA A 18 -4.79 0.51 5.79
CA ALA A 18 -4.73 1.82 5.14
C ALA A 18 -6.05 2.17 4.49
N VAL A 19 -6.70 1.21 3.82
CA VAL A 19 -8.02 1.42 3.23
C VAL A 19 -9.04 1.74 4.31
N GLN A 20 -9.00 1.04 5.44
CA GLN A 20 -9.90 1.32 6.55
C GLN A 20 -9.71 2.75 7.06
N ARG A 21 -8.47 3.20 7.18
CA ARG A 21 -8.18 4.57 7.61
C ARG A 21 -8.70 5.60 6.61
N LEU A 22 -8.61 5.30 5.31
CA LEU A 22 -9.18 6.17 4.28
C LEU A 22 -10.69 6.24 4.36
N ARG A 23 -11.37 5.13 4.68
CA ARG A 23 -12.82 5.13 4.85
C ARG A 23 -13.23 5.97 6.04
N GLU A 24 -12.45 5.93 7.12
CA GLU A 24 -12.71 6.73 8.32
C GLU A 24 -12.40 8.21 8.09
N ASN A 25 -11.39 8.51 7.28
CA ASN A 25 -10.98 9.88 7.00
C ASN A 25 -10.46 10.00 5.55
N PRO A 26 -11.36 10.22 4.59
CA PRO A 26 -10.98 10.31 3.17
C PRO A 26 -9.98 11.43 2.86
N GLN A 27 -9.86 12.43 3.73
CA GLN A 27 -8.89 13.51 3.55
C GLN A 27 -7.45 13.00 3.58
N ARG A 28 -7.22 11.86 4.20
CA ARG A 28 -5.88 11.26 4.23
C ARG A 28 -5.39 10.82 2.85
N MET A 29 -6.30 10.72 1.87
CA MET A 29 -5.92 10.44 0.49
C MET A 29 -4.87 11.44 -0.01
N GLY A 30 -4.96 12.69 0.42
CA GLY A 30 -3.98 13.72 0.06
C GLY A 30 -2.56 13.40 0.49
N LYS A 31 -2.39 12.73 1.63
CA LYS A 31 -1.06 12.33 2.10
C LYS A 31 -0.43 11.29 1.16
N ALA A 32 -1.22 10.33 0.72
CA ALA A 32 -0.72 9.31 -0.22
C ALA A 32 -0.36 9.94 -1.56
N LYS A 33 -1.19 10.84 -2.05
CA LYS A 33 -0.92 11.56 -3.30
C LYS A 33 0.36 12.38 -3.20
N ALA A 34 0.55 13.07 -2.09
CA ALA A 34 1.74 13.89 -1.88
C ALA A 34 3.00 13.02 -1.82
N GLN A 35 2.92 11.87 -1.17
CA GLN A 35 4.04 10.95 -1.09
C GLN A 35 4.43 10.40 -2.46
N LEU A 36 3.43 10.04 -3.26
CA LEU A 36 3.68 9.55 -4.61
C LEU A 36 4.33 10.63 -5.48
N ALA A 37 3.81 11.86 -5.41
CA ALA A 37 4.36 12.98 -6.15
C ALA A 37 5.82 13.24 -5.76
N ARG A 38 6.13 13.16 -4.47
CA ARG A 38 7.50 13.33 -3.98
C ARG A 38 8.43 12.26 -4.55
N TRP A 39 8.01 11.00 -4.50
CA TRP A 39 8.83 9.91 -5.01
C TRP A 39 9.12 10.07 -6.50
N ARG A 40 8.09 10.42 -7.27
CA ARG A 40 8.26 10.59 -8.72
C ARG A 40 9.18 11.76 -9.05
N ALA A 41 9.07 12.85 -8.28
CA ALA A 41 9.95 14.01 -8.48
C ALA A 41 11.40 13.70 -8.14
N LEU A 42 11.64 12.90 -7.09
CA LEU A 42 12.99 12.57 -6.64
C LEU A 42 13.64 11.48 -7.49
N SER A 43 12.86 10.51 -7.94
CA SER A 43 13.39 9.33 -8.64
C SER A 43 13.61 9.55 -10.13
N GLY A 44 12.90 10.53 -10.72
CA GLY A 44 12.90 10.68 -12.16
C GLY A 44 12.24 9.49 -12.83
N SER A 45 12.72 9.11 -14.01
CA SER A 45 12.16 7.98 -14.75
C SER A 45 12.72 6.67 -14.19
N THR A 46 11.82 5.75 -13.82
CA THR A 46 12.17 4.45 -13.24
C THR A 46 11.29 3.34 -13.80
N GLN A 47 11.66 2.10 -13.50
CA GLN A 47 10.84 0.93 -13.86
C GLN A 47 9.49 0.93 -13.14
N SER A 48 9.38 1.68 -12.03
CA SER A 48 8.13 1.77 -11.28
C SER A 48 7.13 2.75 -11.89
N ASP A 49 7.52 3.53 -12.89
CA ASP A 49 6.67 4.61 -13.45
C ASP A 49 5.30 4.11 -13.88
N THR A 50 5.23 2.94 -14.53
CA THR A 50 3.96 2.37 -14.98
C THR A 50 3.02 2.12 -13.79
N TYR A 51 3.55 1.56 -12.72
CA TYR A 51 2.77 1.26 -11.52
C TYR A 51 2.41 2.53 -10.77
N TRP A 52 3.30 3.52 -10.75
CA TRP A 52 3.02 4.80 -10.11
C TRP A 52 1.96 5.58 -10.87
N ALA A 53 1.93 5.48 -12.20
CA ALA A 53 0.85 6.07 -13.01
C ALA A 53 -0.49 5.43 -12.65
N GLU A 54 -0.50 4.12 -12.48
CA GLU A 54 -1.69 3.40 -12.04
C GLU A 54 -2.12 3.85 -10.64
N TRP A 55 -1.16 4.03 -9.73
CA TRP A 55 -1.45 4.57 -8.40
C TRP A 55 -2.07 5.96 -8.45
N ASP A 56 -1.58 6.84 -9.35
CA ASP A 56 -2.18 8.15 -9.53
C ASP A 56 -3.65 8.03 -9.91
N ASP A 57 -3.97 7.13 -10.85
CA ASP A 57 -5.36 6.90 -11.26
C ASP A 57 -6.21 6.35 -10.12
N LEU A 58 -5.66 5.39 -9.37
CA LEU A 58 -6.39 4.80 -8.24
C LEU A 58 -6.66 5.82 -7.14
N LEU A 59 -5.68 6.67 -6.84
CA LEU A 59 -5.84 7.69 -5.80
C LEU A 59 -6.77 8.82 -6.24
N ALA A 60 -6.98 9.00 -7.54
CA ALA A 60 -7.94 9.98 -8.06
C ALA A 60 -9.38 9.47 -8.01
N GLY A 61 -9.57 8.16 -7.86
CA GLY A 61 -10.89 7.54 -7.83
C GLY A 61 -11.44 7.37 -6.41
N SER A 62 -12.42 6.47 -6.29
CA SER A 62 -13.03 6.19 -4.99
C SER A 62 -12.17 5.23 -4.17
N VAL A 63 -12.37 5.27 -2.85
CA VAL A 63 -11.71 4.34 -1.94
C VAL A 63 -12.13 2.89 -2.25
N ASP A 64 -13.40 2.68 -2.60
CA ASP A 64 -13.90 1.35 -2.92
C ASP A 64 -13.23 0.77 -4.15
N ALA A 65 -13.09 1.56 -5.21
CA ALA A 65 -12.41 1.12 -6.42
C ALA A 65 -10.93 0.81 -6.15
N LEU A 66 -10.28 1.65 -5.36
CA LEU A 66 -8.89 1.44 -4.96
C LEU A 66 -8.76 0.14 -4.17
N ALA A 67 -9.67 -0.11 -3.22
CA ALA A 67 -9.63 -1.29 -2.38
C ALA A 67 -9.75 -2.57 -3.20
N ILE A 68 -10.63 -2.58 -4.19
CA ILE A 68 -10.84 -3.76 -5.03
C ILE A 68 -9.54 -4.17 -5.74
N VAL A 69 -8.78 -3.20 -6.24
CA VAL A 69 -7.54 -3.47 -6.97
C VAL A 69 -6.39 -3.76 -6.02
N VAL A 70 -6.21 -2.93 -5.01
CA VAL A 70 -4.99 -2.94 -4.17
C VAL A 70 -5.02 -4.06 -3.14
N CYS A 71 -6.20 -4.42 -2.64
CA CYS A 71 -6.35 -5.47 -1.65
C CYS A 71 -6.66 -6.84 -2.28
N ALA A 72 -6.65 -6.94 -3.60
CA ALA A 72 -6.91 -8.20 -4.29
C ALA A 72 -5.78 -9.20 -4.04
N ASN A 73 -6.12 -10.48 -4.13
CA ASN A 73 -5.14 -11.55 -4.03
C ASN A 73 -4.66 -11.93 -5.43
N THR A 74 -3.93 -11.02 -6.07
CA THR A 74 -3.42 -11.19 -7.42
C THR A 74 -1.95 -10.78 -7.47
N ASP A 75 -1.24 -11.27 -8.48
CA ASP A 75 0.15 -10.88 -8.70
C ASP A 75 0.26 -9.38 -8.98
N HIS A 76 -0.68 -8.84 -9.74
CA HIS A 76 -0.69 -7.42 -10.05
C HIS A 76 -0.83 -6.58 -8.78
N ALA A 77 -1.73 -6.97 -7.88
CA ALA A 77 -1.92 -6.27 -6.61
C ALA A 77 -0.64 -6.36 -5.76
N THR A 78 0.02 -7.51 -5.76
CA THR A 78 1.27 -7.69 -5.02
C THR A 78 2.34 -6.71 -5.51
N VAL A 79 2.46 -6.54 -6.83
CA VAL A 79 3.42 -5.58 -7.39
C VAL A 79 3.04 -4.15 -7.02
N LEU A 80 1.75 -3.79 -7.16
CA LEU A 80 1.28 -2.46 -6.78
C LEU A 80 1.60 -2.15 -5.32
N ARG A 81 1.35 -3.12 -4.44
CA ARG A 81 1.63 -2.92 -3.02
C ARG A 81 3.11 -2.73 -2.73
N SER A 82 3.99 -3.33 -3.53
CA SER A 82 5.43 -3.22 -3.32
C SER A 82 5.97 -1.81 -3.59
N VAL A 83 5.25 -1.00 -4.37
CA VAL A 83 5.65 0.38 -4.69
C VAL A 83 4.62 1.38 -4.19
N SER A 84 3.86 1.03 -3.17
CA SER A 84 2.69 1.78 -2.71
C SER A 84 3.05 3.02 -1.92
N PRO A 85 2.36 4.15 -2.17
CA PRO A 85 2.47 5.33 -1.31
C PRO A 85 1.56 5.26 -0.09
N MET A 86 0.74 4.22 0.07
CA MET A 86 -0.27 4.15 1.12
C MET A 86 0.31 3.87 2.51
N THR A 87 1.54 3.40 2.60
CA THR A 87 2.15 3.08 3.89
C THR A 87 2.28 4.30 4.79
N VAL A 88 2.32 5.51 4.22
CA VAL A 88 2.37 6.74 5.02
C VAL A 88 1.08 6.98 5.80
N LEU A 89 -0.02 6.28 5.45
CA LEU A 89 -1.29 6.41 6.14
C LEU A 89 -1.37 5.62 7.43
N ILE A 90 -0.37 4.77 7.69
CA ILE A 90 -0.36 3.89 8.84
C ILE A 90 0.73 4.36 9.81
N PRO A 91 0.35 4.80 11.03
CA PRO A 91 1.34 5.16 12.03
C PRO A 91 2.30 4.01 12.33
N GLN A 92 3.52 4.36 12.72
CA GLN A 92 4.55 3.36 12.99
C GLN A 92 4.12 2.37 14.08
N ALA A 93 3.38 2.84 15.08
CA ALA A 93 2.89 1.96 16.15
C ALA A 93 1.95 0.89 15.61
N GLU A 94 1.05 1.25 14.68
CA GLU A 94 0.16 0.28 14.07
C GLU A 94 0.90 -0.69 13.17
N ARG A 95 1.93 -0.22 12.47
CA ARG A 95 2.77 -1.08 11.65
C ARG A 95 3.50 -2.11 12.52
N ALA A 96 3.99 -1.68 13.67
CA ALA A 96 4.66 -2.59 14.61
C ALA A 96 3.69 -3.65 15.13
N GLN A 97 2.44 -3.27 15.41
CA GLN A 97 1.42 -4.22 15.83
C GLN A 97 1.14 -5.27 14.75
N LEU A 98 1.07 -4.85 13.49
CA LEU A 98 0.87 -5.77 12.39
C LEU A 98 2.02 -6.76 12.26
N LEU A 99 3.25 -6.30 12.47
CA LEU A 99 4.41 -7.18 12.45
C LEU A 99 4.35 -8.22 13.59
N ASP A 100 3.93 -7.78 14.78
CA ASP A 100 3.77 -8.69 15.91
C ASP A 100 2.69 -9.72 15.66
N GLN A 101 1.62 -9.34 14.97
CA GLN A 101 0.50 -10.21 14.66
C GLN A 101 0.74 -11.08 13.42
N ALA A 102 1.79 -10.80 12.65
CA ALA A 102 2.10 -11.60 11.48
C ALA A 102 2.32 -13.05 11.89
N PRO A 103 1.83 -14.02 11.10
CA PRO A 103 1.87 -15.42 11.50
C PRO A 103 3.29 -15.92 11.71
N ARG A 104 3.66 -16.16 12.96
CA ARG A 104 4.98 -16.65 13.29
C ARG A 104 5.14 -18.14 12.97
N ARG A 105 4.03 -18.82 12.75
CA ARG A 105 4.05 -20.21 12.32
C ARG A 105 4.65 -20.42 10.96
N PHE A 106 4.92 -19.33 10.26
CA PHE A 106 5.68 -19.39 9.01
C PHE A 106 7.19 -19.52 9.25
N ALA A 107 7.62 -19.24 10.45
CA ALA A 107 9.03 -19.34 10.79
C ALA A 107 9.45 -20.80 10.98
#